data_0f29dbe86716b2a989e204bc46731712
#
_entry.id   0f29dbe86716b2a989e204bc46731712
#
_cell.length_a   1.000
_cell.length_b   1.000
_cell.length_c   1.000
_cell.angle_alpha   90.00
_cell.angle_beta   90.00
_cell.angle_gamma   90.00
#
_symmetry.space_group_name_H-M   'P 1'
#
loop_
_entity.id
_entity.type
_entity.pdbx_description
1 polymer ?
#
loop_
_entity_poly.entity_id
_entity_poly.type
_entity_poly.pdbx_seq_one_letter_code
_entity_poly.pdbx_strand_id
1 'polypeptide(L)'
;MSRSLVKNSIFNTLYQSLNVFFPLFSAAYVARVLTPAGLGTVATAQNYVQYFVIFASLGIPNYGIREIAKNRKNYIRLNQVFSELFIINIFSTTISLLVFVICLASVFSENEILYGVVGISIILNYINIDWYYQGIEEYGYIAIRSFIVKCLSFIALLLLVKNQNDYIVYAVINTLALGINYIMNIIHLKKYNIHIVLRNLKITKHIQPIVIIFSSVIFVKLYTLFDVTLLSIFSDTKAVAYYSNCDKIVRIIITLVTAVGGILLPRLSQYKIAGQLDECTFVVNRVAEILLYLFLPIGIALFILSDDVILFLYGNQYESSIITLRILSLLIYALGFSNLFGTQVLLTFGKEKQLMLCTLFSSIISIGLNLFLIPLWSQNGAAFTSVFVESLVTICTFYFANKIIHITINYKFICKCLCSTLLMIFVIILVDYLIDDYFLCLLLSACVGGSISVSYTHLRAHETLRHLVCR
;
A
#
# COMPACT_ATOMS: atom_id res chain seq x y z
N MET A 1 -5.78 21.51 22.44
CA MET A 1 -5.87 20.12 21.94
C MET A 1 -6.14 20.02 20.44
N SER A 2 -6.98 20.86 19.83
CA SER A 2 -7.32 20.81 18.39
C SER A 2 -6.16 21.10 17.42
N ARG A 3 -5.30 22.07 17.71
CA ARG A 3 -4.13 22.38 16.84
C ARG A 3 -3.11 21.26 16.74
N SER A 4 -2.94 20.46 17.77
CA SER A 4 -2.02 19.32 17.79
C SER A 4 -2.53 18.16 16.93
N LEU A 5 -3.85 17.88 16.93
CA LEU A 5 -4.47 16.82 16.11
C LEU A 5 -4.41 17.14 14.62
N VAL A 6 -4.71 18.38 14.23
CA VAL A 6 -4.61 18.83 12.82
C VAL A 6 -3.16 18.76 12.34
N LYS A 7 -2.21 19.23 13.14
CA LYS A 7 -0.79 19.15 12.81
C LYS A 7 -0.31 17.72 12.62
N ASN A 8 -0.68 16.82 13.52
CA ASN A 8 -0.33 15.40 13.43
C ASN A 8 -0.97 14.71 12.21
N SER A 9 -2.22 15.07 11.89
CA SER A 9 -2.90 14.58 10.69
C SER A 9 -2.17 15.02 9.41
N ILE A 10 -1.76 16.31 9.32
CA ILE A 10 -0.98 16.83 8.18
C ILE A 10 0.34 16.07 8.02
N PHE A 11 1.10 15.90 9.12
CA PHE A 11 2.37 15.16 9.06
C PHE A 11 2.19 13.68 8.73
N ASN A 12 1.13 13.04 9.20
CA ASN A 12 0.82 11.67 8.82
C ASN A 12 0.49 11.58 7.32
N THR A 13 -0.31 12.52 6.80
CA THR A 13 -0.61 12.58 5.36
C THR A 13 0.65 12.81 4.53
N LEU A 14 1.51 13.74 4.94
CA LEU A 14 2.82 13.96 4.31
C LEU A 14 3.68 12.69 4.33
N TYR A 15 3.77 12.01 5.48
CA TYR A 15 4.49 10.75 5.59
C TYR A 15 3.95 9.67 4.64
N GLN A 16 2.63 9.51 4.59
CA GLN A 16 1.99 8.56 3.67
C GLN A 16 2.27 8.93 2.20
N SER A 17 2.12 10.21 1.86
CA SER A 17 2.42 10.71 0.50
C SER A 17 3.87 10.47 0.10
N LEU A 18 4.83 10.74 0.99
CA LEU A 18 6.24 10.46 0.75
C LEU A 18 6.52 8.96 0.54
N ASN A 19 5.81 8.08 1.27
CA ASN A 19 5.95 6.64 1.12
C ASN A 19 5.46 6.14 -0.24
N VAL A 20 4.63 6.91 -0.90
CA VAL A 20 3.99 6.59 -2.17
C VAL A 20 4.76 7.21 -3.34
N PHE A 21 4.99 8.51 -3.34
CA PHE A 21 5.61 9.21 -4.46
C PHE A 21 7.10 8.90 -4.62
N PHE A 22 7.82 8.78 -3.52
CA PHE A 22 9.26 8.62 -3.58
C PHE A 22 9.70 7.31 -4.25
N PRO A 23 9.07 6.15 -3.97
CA PRO A 23 9.34 4.92 -4.70
C PRO A 23 9.07 5.01 -6.19
N LEU A 24 8.14 5.87 -6.65
CA LEU A 24 7.89 6.07 -8.07
C LEU A 24 9.08 6.72 -8.77
N PHE A 25 9.60 7.83 -8.23
CA PHE A 25 10.77 8.50 -8.80
C PHE A 25 11.99 7.59 -8.81
N SER A 26 12.21 6.87 -7.70
CA SER A 26 13.31 5.90 -7.62
C SER A 26 13.12 4.76 -8.62
N ALA A 27 11.90 4.23 -8.78
CA ALA A 27 11.60 3.17 -9.72
C ALA A 27 11.76 3.64 -11.18
N ALA A 28 11.34 4.86 -11.51
CA ALA A 28 11.50 5.43 -12.84
C ALA A 28 12.98 5.57 -13.25
N TYR A 29 13.82 6.07 -12.34
CA TYR A 29 15.25 6.16 -12.58
C TYR A 29 15.89 4.78 -12.74
N VAL A 30 15.65 3.89 -11.76
CA VAL A 30 16.28 2.58 -11.72
C VAL A 30 15.84 1.69 -12.89
N ALA A 31 14.57 1.77 -13.30
CA ALA A 31 14.07 1.03 -14.46
C ALA A 31 14.69 1.45 -15.80
N ARG A 32 15.19 2.68 -15.90
CA ARG A 32 15.91 3.15 -17.09
C ARG A 32 17.39 2.78 -17.11
N VAL A 33 17.98 2.56 -15.92
CA VAL A 33 19.42 2.23 -15.78
C VAL A 33 19.63 0.72 -15.74
N LEU A 34 18.87 0.00 -14.93
CA LEU A 34 18.97 -1.44 -14.78
C LEU A 34 18.18 -2.17 -15.86
N THR A 35 18.61 -3.41 -16.18
CA THR A 35 17.80 -4.29 -17.02
C THR A 35 16.52 -4.71 -16.31
N PRO A 36 15.40 -4.97 -17.04
CA PRO A 36 14.21 -5.55 -16.45
C PRO A 36 14.48 -6.86 -15.70
N ALA A 37 15.41 -7.70 -16.20
CA ALA A 37 15.81 -8.93 -15.51
C ALA A 37 16.46 -8.64 -14.15
N GLY A 38 17.43 -7.73 -14.09
CA GLY A 38 18.08 -7.36 -12.84
C GLY A 38 17.12 -6.76 -11.81
N LEU A 39 16.22 -5.88 -12.27
CA LEU A 39 15.21 -5.30 -11.40
C LEU A 39 14.19 -6.35 -10.90
N GLY A 40 13.81 -7.28 -11.77
CA GLY A 40 12.93 -8.39 -11.41
C GLY A 40 13.57 -9.34 -10.40
N THR A 41 14.87 -9.63 -10.55
CA THR A 41 15.61 -10.43 -9.58
C THR A 41 15.62 -9.79 -8.19
N VAL A 42 15.82 -8.46 -8.10
CA VAL A 42 15.71 -7.73 -6.82
C VAL A 42 14.28 -7.77 -6.28
N ALA A 43 13.27 -7.56 -7.12
CA ALA A 43 11.87 -7.62 -6.70
C ALA A 43 11.49 -9.02 -6.18
N THR A 44 11.97 -10.08 -6.82
CA THR A 44 11.79 -11.46 -6.38
C THR A 44 12.45 -11.68 -5.01
N ALA A 45 13.70 -11.28 -4.84
CA ALA A 45 14.41 -11.42 -3.55
C ALA A 45 13.68 -10.64 -2.43
N GLN A 46 13.25 -9.40 -2.70
CA GLN A 46 12.47 -8.60 -1.75
C GLN A 46 11.16 -9.27 -1.40
N ASN A 47 10.45 -9.86 -2.37
CA ASN A 47 9.20 -10.57 -2.14
C ASN A 47 9.38 -11.80 -1.24
N TYR A 48 10.38 -12.63 -1.49
CA TYR A 48 10.65 -13.81 -0.65
C TYR A 48 11.10 -13.41 0.76
N VAL A 49 11.99 -12.44 0.90
CA VAL A 49 12.44 -11.97 2.21
C VAL A 49 11.29 -11.31 2.99
N GLN A 50 10.34 -10.69 2.29
CA GLN A 50 9.18 -10.06 2.93
C GLN A 50 8.31 -11.07 3.72
N TYR A 51 8.23 -12.35 3.32
CA TYR A 51 7.56 -13.37 4.13
C TYR A 51 8.23 -13.51 5.48
N PHE A 52 9.56 -13.59 5.52
CA PHE A 52 10.32 -13.70 6.77
C PHE A 52 10.18 -12.44 7.64
N VAL A 53 10.17 -11.25 7.04
CA VAL A 53 9.94 -9.99 7.77
C VAL A 53 8.54 -9.94 8.38
N ILE A 54 7.51 -10.44 7.70
CA ILE A 54 6.14 -10.52 8.23
C ILE A 54 6.10 -11.46 9.44
N PHE A 55 6.75 -12.62 9.38
CA PHE A 55 6.86 -13.56 10.52
C PHE A 55 7.73 -12.97 11.64
N ALA A 56 8.82 -12.28 11.32
CA ALA A 56 9.66 -11.60 12.30
C ALA A 56 8.90 -10.54 13.09
N SER A 57 8.08 -9.74 12.42
CA SER A 57 7.31 -8.66 13.06
C SER A 57 6.04 -9.14 13.78
N LEU A 58 5.54 -10.35 13.49
CA LEU A 58 4.45 -11.07 14.18
C LEU A 58 3.21 -10.20 14.51
N GLY A 59 2.86 -9.21 13.64
CA GLY A 59 1.72 -8.30 13.87
C GLY A 59 1.94 -7.24 14.96
N ILE A 60 3.13 -7.20 15.57
CA ILE A 60 3.52 -6.20 16.58
C ILE A 60 3.31 -4.76 16.08
N PRO A 61 3.59 -4.40 14.83
CA PRO A 61 3.36 -3.03 14.36
C PRO A 61 1.93 -2.54 14.67
N ASN A 62 0.91 -3.30 14.29
CA ASN A 62 -0.48 -2.91 14.51
C ASN A 62 -0.92 -3.02 15.98
N TYR A 63 -0.51 -4.09 16.65
CA TYR A 63 -0.81 -4.30 18.07
C TYR A 63 -0.11 -3.29 18.96
N GLY A 64 1.17 -3.03 18.70
CA GLY A 64 2.02 -2.11 19.47
C GLY A 64 1.52 -0.68 19.43
N ILE A 65 1.13 -0.16 18.24
CA ILE A 65 0.52 1.17 18.12
C ILE A 65 -0.65 1.30 19.09
N ARG A 66 -1.55 0.32 19.13
CA ARG A 66 -2.74 0.34 19.99
C ARG A 66 -2.38 0.29 21.48
N GLU A 67 -1.49 -0.59 21.89
CA GLU A 67 -1.11 -0.74 23.29
C GLU A 67 -0.28 0.42 23.81
N ILE A 68 0.61 1.00 23.00
CA ILE A 68 1.35 2.22 23.33
C ILE A 68 0.38 3.40 23.48
N ALA A 69 -0.51 3.62 22.52
CA ALA A 69 -1.50 4.70 22.59
C ALA A 69 -2.37 4.62 23.85
N LYS A 70 -2.79 3.41 24.24
CA LYS A 70 -3.58 3.16 25.45
C LYS A 70 -2.83 3.50 26.75
N ASN A 71 -1.52 3.25 26.78
CA ASN A 71 -0.70 3.41 27.97
C ASN A 71 0.14 4.70 27.99
N ARG A 72 0.03 5.58 26.98
CA ARG A 72 0.90 6.77 26.79
C ARG A 72 0.92 7.75 27.95
N LYS A 73 -0.12 7.77 28.80
CA LYS A 73 -0.21 8.67 29.97
C LYS A 73 0.47 8.09 31.22
N ASN A 74 0.75 6.79 31.27
CA ASN A 74 1.36 6.11 32.40
C ASN A 74 2.77 5.63 32.03
N TYR A 75 3.78 6.41 32.39
CA TYR A 75 5.17 6.17 32.02
C TYR A 75 5.70 4.78 32.47
N ILE A 76 5.36 4.34 33.69
CA ILE A 76 5.79 3.04 34.21
C ILE A 76 5.20 1.91 33.36
N ARG A 77 3.90 2.00 33.07
CA ARG A 77 3.22 0.98 32.27
C ARG A 77 3.66 1.02 30.80
N LEU A 78 3.95 2.21 30.28
CA LEU A 78 4.49 2.40 28.93
C LEU A 78 5.82 1.66 28.74
N ASN A 79 6.76 1.82 29.68
CA ASN A 79 8.04 1.11 29.68
C ASN A 79 7.88 -0.41 29.78
N GLN A 80 6.94 -0.89 30.61
CA GLN A 80 6.64 -2.31 30.71
C GLN A 80 6.11 -2.85 29.37
N VAL A 81 5.09 -2.22 28.78
CA VAL A 81 4.50 -2.63 27.50
C VAL A 81 5.53 -2.57 26.38
N PHE A 82 6.34 -1.49 26.33
CA PHE A 82 7.44 -1.41 25.36
C PHE A 82 8.39 -2.60 25.48
N SER A 83 8.82 -2.91 26.70
CA SER A 83 9.75 -4.03 26.97
C SER A 83 9.13 -5.39 26.65
N GLU A 84 7.87 -5.60 27.00
CA GLU A 84 7.12 -6.85 26.71
C GLU A 84 7.05 -7.09 25.20
N LEU A 85 6.68 -6.08 24.42
CA LEU A 85 6.60 -6.17 22.95
C LEU A 85 7.96 -6.27 22.28
N PHE A 86 8.95 -5.56 22.79
CA PHE A 86 10.32 -5.60 22.25
C PHE A 86 10.95 -6.99 22.42
N ILE A 87 10.73 -7.65 23.57
CA ILE A 87 11.19 -9.04 23.82
C ILE A 87 10.49 -10.02 22.88
N ILE A 88 9.17 -9.87 22.66
CA ILE A 88 8.45 -10.71 21.68
C ILE A 88 9.03 -10.52 20.28
N ASN A 89 9.33 -9.27 19.89
CA ASN A 89 9.94 -8.94 18.60
C ASN A 89 11.33 -9.58 18.45
N ILE A 90 12.16 -9.54 19.49
CA ILE A 90 13.47 -10.21 19.46
C ILE A 90 13.28 -11.72 19.23
N PHE A 91 12.40 -12.36 19.97
CA PHE A 91 12.18 -13.80 19.88
C PHE A 91 11.65 -14.22 18.50
N SER A 92 10.61 -13.54 17.99
CA SER A 92 10.05 -13.83 16.66
C SER A 92 11.04 -13.56 15.54
N THR A 93 11.83 -12.47 15.65
CA THR A 93 12.87 -12.14 14.68
C THR A 93 13.98 -13.20 14.66
N THR A 94 14.39 -13.70 15.84
CA THR A 94 15.42 -14.75 15.94
C THR A 94 14.95 -16.03 15.25
N ILE A 95 13.72 -16.45 15.50
CA ILE A 95 13.15 -17.66 14.84
C ILE A 95 13.12 -17.45 13.32
N SER A 96 12.59 -16.30 12.86
CA SER A 96 12.50 -16.00 11.44
C SER A 96 13.88 -15.95 10.77
N LEU A 97 14.87 -15.36 11.44
CA LEU A 97 16.25 -15.29 10.94
C LEU A 97 16.90 -16.68 10.84
N LEU A 98 16.71 -17.54 11.83
CA LEU A 98 17.24 -18.92 11.79
C LEU A 98 16.66 -19.70 10.60
N VAL A 99 15.35 -19.62 10.40
CA VAL A 99 14.70 -20.26 9.24
C VAL A 99 15.20 -19.65 7.93
N PHE A 100 15.35 -18.33 7.86
CA PHE A 100 15.89 -17.66 6.67
C PHE A 100 17.32 -18.11 6.34
N VAL A 101 18.22 -18.23 7.33
CA VAL A 101 19.60 -18.68 7.11
C VAL A 101 19.63 -20.13 6.57
N ILE A 102 18.75 -21.00 7.05
CA ILE A 102 18.62 -22.36 6.51
C ILE A 102 18.15 -22.30 5.04
N CYS A 103 17.14 -21.46 4.74
CA CYS A 103 16.65 -21.28 3.37
C CYS A 103 17.71 -20.64 2.46
N LEU A 104 18.54 -19.71 2.98
CA LEU A 104 19.61 -19.08 2.23
C LEU A 104 20.62 -20.13 1.71
N ALA A 105 21.00 -21.06 2.56
CA ALA A 105 21.96 -22.10 2.23
C ALA A 105 21.37 -23.20 1.32
N SER A 106 20.06 -23.46 1.36
CA SER A 106 19.44 -24.59 0.67
C SER A 106 18.62 -24.21 -0.57
N VAL A 107 17.93 -23.08 -0.54
CA VAL A 107 16.97 -22.67 -1.58
C VAL A 107 17.47 -21.50 -2.42
N PHE A 108 18.17 -20.54 -1.80
CA PHE A 108 18.56 -19.29 -2.43
C PHE A 108 20.04 -19.25 -2.87
N SER A 109 20.67 -20.40 -3.03
CA SER A 109 22.11 -20.54 -3.35
C SER A 109 22.53 -19.90 -4.68
N GLU A 110 21.64 -19.83 -5.68
CA GLU A 110 21.99 -19.22 -6.99
C GLU A 110 22.23 -17.70 -6.91
N ASN A 111 21.60 -16.99 -5.98
CA ASN A 111 21.72 -15.54 -5.79
C ASN A 111 22.00 -15.19 -4.32
N GLU A 112 22.84 -15.99 -3.65
CA GLU A 112 23.11 -15.91 -2.21
C GLU A 112 23.46 -14.48 -1.74
N ILE A 113 24.31 -13.77 -2.49
CA ILE A 113 24.72 -12.41 -2.15
C ILE A 113 23.52 -11.47 -2.12
N LEU A 114 22.64 -11.52 -3.13
CA LEU A 114 21.47 -10.66 -3.21
C LEU A 114 20.48 -10.97 -2.08
N TYR A 115 20.17 -12.25 -1.88
CA TYR A 115 19.27 -12.66 -0.79
C TYR A 115 19.88 -12.34 0.58
N GLY A 116 21.20 -12.47 0.75
CA GLY A 116 21.91 -12.03 1.96
C GLY A 116 21.77 -10.55 2.23
N VAL A 117 21.99 -9.70 1.21
CA VAL A 117 21.81 -8.24 1.31
C VAL A 117 20.38 -7.86 1.67
N VAL A 118 19.39 -8.41 0.97
CA VAL A 118 17.97 -8.12 1.25
C VAL A 118 17.57 -8.71 2.61
N GLY A 119 18.11 -9.87 2.98
CA GLY A 119 17.91 -10.57 4.25
C GLY A 119 18.39 -9.78 5.48
N ILE A 120 19.31 -8.82 5.33
CA ILE A 120 19.66 -7.87 6.39
C ILE A 120 18.39 -7.16 6.94
N SER A 121 17.37 -6.99 6.12
CA SER A 121 16.08 -6.41 6.57
C SER A 121 15.42 -7.21 7.70
N ILE A 122 15.66 -8.53 7.80
CA ILE A 122 15.19 -9.36 8.91
C ILE A 122 15.99 -9.02 10.17
N ILE A 123 17.32 -8.86 10.04
CA ILE A 123 18.19 -8.44 11.16
C ILE A 123 17.77 -7.05 11.65
N LEU A 124 17.50 -6.12 10.73
CA LEU A 124 17.05 -4.77 11.06
C LEU A 124 15.71 -4.76 11.82
N ASN A 125 14.88 -5.80 11.70
CA ASN A 125 13.65 -5.89 12.47
C ASN A 125 13.87 -5.99 13.99
N TYR A 126 15.04 -6.41 14.47
CA TYR A 126 15.37 -6.35 15.90
C TYR A 126 15.24 -4.96 16.50
N ILE A 127 15.58 -3.93 15.70
CA ILE A 127 15.56 -2.53 16.12
C ILE A 127 14.36 -1.75 15.54
N ASN A 128 13.41 -2.43 14.94
CA ASN A 128 12.20 -1.80 14.39
C ASN A 128 11.23 -1.46 15.51
N ILE A 129 11.20 -0.17 15.88
CA ILE A 129 10.31 0.40 16.90
C ILE A 129 9.41 1.50 16.33
N ASP A 130 9.13 1.50 15.02
CA ASP A 130 8.23 2.47 14.38
C ASP A 130 6.84 2.53 15.04
N TRP A 131 6.35 1.37 15.48
CA TRP A 131 5.08 1.24 16.20
C TRP A 131 5.01 2.05 17.51
N TYR A 132 6.16 2.26 18.17
CA TYR A 132 6.22 3.10 19.37
C TYR A 132 5.92 4.57 19.02
N TYR A 133 6.62 5.12 18.02
CA TYR A 133 6.44 6.52 17.61
C TYR A 133 5.05 6.80 17.04
N GLN A 134 4.49 5.86 16.30
CA GLN A 134 3.11 5.95 15.82
C GLN A 134 2.11 5.90 16.99
N GLY A 135 2.36 5.06 18.00
CA GLY A 135 1.53 4.95 19.20
C GLY A 135 1.53 6.20 20.07
N ILE A 136 2.65 6.93 20.15
CA ILE A 136 2.73 8.22 20.85
C ILE A 136 2.35 9.42 19.97
N GLU A 137 1.94 9.16 18.70
CA GLU A 137 1.53 10.18 17.72
C GLU A 137 2.65 11.17 17.31
N GLU A 138 3.93 10.74 17.31
CA GLU A 138 5.07 11.55 16.87
C GLU A 138 5.26 11.53 15.33
N TYR A 139 4.18 11.79 14.61
CA TYR A 139 4.18 11.75 13.14
C TYR A 139 5.09 12.81 12.51
N GLY A 140 5.30 13.94 13.18
CA GLY A 140 6.24 14.98 12.72
C GLY A 140 7.67 14.47 12.62
N TYR A 141 8.14 13.75 13.64
CA TYR A 141 9.46 13.12 13.62
C TYR A 141 9.55 12.05 12.52
N ILE A 142 8.56 11.16 12.46
CA ILE A 142 8.52 10.08 11.44
C ILE A 142 8.60 10.67 10.02
N ALA A 143 7.82 11.72 9.73
CA ALA A 143 7.78 12.34 8.41
C ALA A 143 9.13 12.96 8.03
N ILE A 144 9.72 13.78 8.91
CA ILE A 144 11.00 14.47 8.64
C ILE A 144 12.12 13.44 8.47
N ARG A 145 12.24 12.49 9.40
CA ARG A 145 13.22 11.41 9.30
C ARG A 145 13.12 10.65 7.98
N SER A 146 11.90 10.18 7.64
CA SER A 146 11.67 9.42 6.42
C SER A 146 11.96 10.24 5.17
N PHE A 147 11.67 11.53 5.16
CA PHE A 147 12.00 12.43 4.07
C PHE A 147 13.51 12.53 3.86
N ILE A 148 14.26 12.81 4.93
CA ILE A 148 15.72 12.93 4.87
C ILE A 148 16.34 11.63 4.33
N VAL A 149 15.98 10.47 4.90
CA VAL A 149 16.52 9.18 4.48
C VAL A 149 16.20 8.88 3.02
N LYS A 150 14.99 9.19 2.56
CA LYS A 150 14.59 9.01 1.17
C LYS A 150 15.38 9.91 0.22
N CYS A 151 15.54 11.18 0.55
CA CYS A 151 16.37 12.09 -0.24
C CYS A 151 17.82 11.58 -0.35
N LEU A 152 18.42 11.16 0.77
CA LEU A 152 19.76 10.60 0.78
C LEU A 152 19.85 9.30 -0.05
N SER A 153 18.86 8.41 0.07
CA SER A 153 18.80 7.19 -0.73
C SER A 153 18.68 7.48 -2.22
N PHE A 154 17.88 8.48 -2.60
CA PHE A 154 17.73 8.86 -4.01
C PHE A 154 19.02 9.46 -4.57
N ILE A 155 19.68 10.32 -3.80
CA ILE A 155 21.00 10.84 -4.18
C ILE A 155 22.01 9.69 -4.32
N ALA A 156 22.02 8.73 -3.39
CA ALA A 156 22.87 7.54 -3.48
C ALA A 156 22.56 6.69 -4.73
N LEU A 157 21.27 6.54 -5.09
CA LEU A 157 20.89 5.85 -6.33
C LEU A 157 21.44 6.56 -7.57
N LEU A 158 21.31 7.89 -7.65
CA LEU A 158 21.81 8.68 -8.77
C LEU A 158 23.35 8.63 -8.90
N LEU A 159 24.07 8.51 -7.79
CA LEU A 159 25.53 8.49 -7.77
C LEU A 159 26.13 7.11 -8.02
N LEU A 160 25.50 6.06 -7.49
CA LEU A 160 26.07 4.72 -7.42
C LEU A 160 25.47 3.71 -8.40
N VAL A 161 24.21 3.89 -8.83
CA VAL A 161 23.55 2.98 -9.79
C VAL A 161 23.64 3.62 -11.17
N LYS A 162 24.64 3.21 -11.97
CA LYS A 162 24.93 3.77 -13.30
C LYS A 162 24.93 2.74 -14.42
N ASN A 163 25.18 1.48 -14.07
CA ASN A 163 25.31 0.40 -15.03
C ASN A 163 24.14 -0.58 -14.92
N GLN A 164 23.91 -1.29 -16.00
CA GLN A 164 22.82 -2.27 -16.08
C GLN A 164 22.92 -3.40 -15.04
N ASN A 165 24.12 -3.69 -14.55
CA ASN A 165 24.39 -4.78 -13.60
C ASN A 165 24.42 -4.31 -12.13
N ASP A 166 24.16 -3.04 -11.84
CA ASP A 166 24.22 -2.48 -10.47
C ASP A 166 22.98 -2.83 -9.61
N TYR A 167 22.27 -3.92 -9.95
CA TYR A 167 21.07 -4.33 -9.23
C TYR A 167 21.34 -4.70 -7.76
N ILE A 168 22.54 -5.26 -7.44
CA ILE A 168 22.94 -5.51 -6.06
C ILE A 168 23.15 -4.20 -5.30
N VAL A 169 23.79 -3.19 -5.94
CA VAL A 169 23.99 -1.85 -5.35
C VAL A 169 22.63 -1.21 -5.04
N TYR A 170 21.66 -1.36 -5.95
CA TYR A 170 20.29 -0.92 -5.71
C TYR A 170 19.65 -1.61 -4.49
N ALA A 171 19.82 -2.93 -4.35
CA ALA A 171 19.34 -3.67 -3.20
C ALA A 171 20.00 -3.21 -1.89
N VAL A 172 21.32 -2.97 -1.91
CA VAL A 172 22.07 -2.44 -0.75
C VAL A 172 21.55 -1.08 -0.32
N ILE A 173 21.35 -0.14 -1.25
CA ILE A 173 20.84 1.21 -0.94
C ILE A 173 19.46 1.13 -0.29
N ASN A 174 18.56 0.30 -0.81
CA ASN A 174 17.23 0.12 -0.22
C ASN A 174 17.29 -0.46 1.20
N THR A 175 18.13 -1.46 1.43
CA THR A 175 18.30 -2.09 2.74
C THR A 175 18.94 -1.13 3.74
N LEU A 176 19.97 -0.37 3.31
CA LEU A 176 20.60 0.66 4.14
C LEU A 176 19.61 1.78 4.51
N ALA A 177 18.74 2.19 3.60
CA ALA A 177 17.71 3.18 3.87
C ALA A 177 16.75 2.74 4.99
N LEU A 178 16.36 1.45 5.01
CA LEU A 178 15.60 0.88 6.12
C LEU A 178 16.41 0.90 7.42
N GLY A 179 17.66 0.48 7.37
CA GLY A 179 18.55 0.45 8.53
C GLY A 179 18.76 1.84 9.15
N ILE A 180 19.02 2.86 8.34
CA ILE A 180 19.20 4.24 8.81
C ILE A 180 17.93 4.73 9.50
N ASN A 181 16.73 4.45 8.95
CA ASN A 181 15.47 4.79 9.59
C ASN A 181 15.35 4.17 10.99
N TYR A 182 15.66 2.88 11.14
CA TYR A 182 15.53 2.20 12.41
C TYR A 182 16.60 2.63 13.42
N ILE A 183 17.85 2.86 12.98
CA ILE A 183 18.91 3.38 13.83
C ILE A 183 18.55 4.79 14.36
N MET A 184 18.04 5.67 13.48
CA MET A 184 17.57 7.00 13.92
C MET A 184 16.47 6.89 14.97
N ASN A 185 15.58 5.90 14.88
CA ASN A 185 14.59 5.65 15.92
C ASN A 185 15.23 5.30 17.27
N ILE A 186 16.19 4.40 17.28
CA ILE A 186 16.88 4.01 18.53
C ILE A 186 17.59 5.22 19.15
N ILE A 187 18.27 6.04 18.32
CA ILE A 187 18.94 7.24 18.81
C ILE A 187 17.92 8.23 19.39
N HIS A 188 16.81 8.43 18.71
CA HIS A 188 15.76 9.37 19.15
C HIS A 188 15.01 8.88 20.39
N LEU A 189 14.98 7.56 20.65
CA LEU A 189 14.34 6.96 21.82
C LEU A 189 14.91 7.49 23.14
N LYS A 190 16.19 7.88 23.15
CA LYS A 190 16.85 8.50 24.33
C LYS A 190 16.10 9.73 24.84
N LYS A 191 15.45 10.50 23.97
CA LYS A 191 14.67 11.69 24.34
C LYS A 191 13.48 11.36 25.26
N TYR A 192 12.95 10.15 25.16
CA TYR A 192 11.75 9.72 25.91
C TYR A 192 12.09 8.95 27.18
N ASN A 193 13.39 8.79 27.50
CA ASN A 193 13.87 8.04 28.67
C ASN A 193 13.24 6.63 28.78
N ILE A 194 12.93 5.99 27.66
CA ILE A 194 12.39 4.64 27.64
C ILE A 194 13.52 3.68 28.03
N HIS A 195 13.24 2.87 29.06
CA HIS A 195 14.17 1.87 29.56
C HIS A 195 13.54 0.48 29.41
N ILE A 196 14.36 -0.50 29.06
CA ILE A 196 13.95 -1.90 29.03
C ILE A 196 13.84 -2.39 30.48
N VAL A 197 12.63 -2.77 30.88
CA VAL A 197 12.31 -3.31 32.18
C VAL A 197 12.20 -4.82 32.05
N LEU A 198 13.08 -5.57 32.72
CA LEU A 198 13.08 -7.05 32.67
C LEU A 198 12.31 -7.70 33.84
N ARG A 199 11.84 -6.90 34.80
CA ARG A 199 11.15 -7.39 35.99
C ARG A 199 9.63 -7.29 35.83
N ASN A 200 8.90 -8.33 36.28
CA ASN A 200 7.42 -8.38 36.27
C ASN A 200 6.78 -8.28 34.89
N LEU A 201 7.39 -8.87 33.87
CA LEU A 201 6.88 -8.89 32.52
C LEU A 201 5.67 -9.85 32.41
N LYS A 202 4.64 -9.42 31.68
CA LYS A 202 3.42 -10.19 31.40
C LYS A 202 3.31 -10.51 29.92
N ILE A 203 4.34 -11.18 29.36
CA ILE A 203 4.46 -11.49 27.91
C ILE A 203 3.26 -12.30 27.41
N THR A 204 2.81 -13.31 28.18
CA THR A 204 1.70 -14.20 27.79
C THR A 204 0.40 -13.46 27.50
N LYS A 205 0.17 -12.32 28.15
CA LYS A 205 -1.00 -11.46 27.93
C LYS A 205 -1.08 -10.92 26.49
N HIS A 206 0.06 -10.73 25.86
CA HIS A 206 0.14 -10.15 24.51
C HIS A 206 0.06 -11.19 23.40
N ILE A 207 0.37 -12.47 23.69
CA ILE A 207 0.47 -13.52 22.66
C ILE A 207 -0.85 -13.71 21.92
N GLN A 208 -1.95 -13.93 22.63
CA GLN A 208 -3.25 -14.18 22.00
C GLN A 208 -3.72 -13.01 21.11
N PRO A 209 -3.72 -11.74 21.56
CA PRO A 209 -4.08 -10.61 20.70
C PRO A 209 -3.14 -10.42 19.50
N ILE A 210 -1.83 -10.67 19.69
CA ILE A 210 -0.83 -10.59 18.62
C ILE A 210 -1.13 -11.64 17.56
N VAL A 211 -1.36 -12.90 17.94
CA VAL A 211 -1.67 -13.98 16.99
C VAL A 211 -2.95 -13.70 16.21
N ILE A 212 -3.98 -13.16 16.84
CA ILE A 212 -5.24 -12.79 16.16
C ILE A 212 -4.97 -11.70 15.11
N ILE A 213 -4.23 -10.64 15.47
CA ILE A 213 -3.89 -9.55 14.54
C ILE A 213 -2.96 -10.08 13.43
N PHE A 214 -1.97 -10.89 13.78
CA PHE A 214 -1.06 -11.51 12.83
C PHE A 214 -1.81 -12.35 11.80
N SER A 215 -2.74 -13.19 12.23
CA SER A 215 -3.55 -14.01 11.33
C SER A 215 -4.31 -13.14 10.30
N SER A 216 -4.88 -12.03 10.73
CA SER A 216 -5.56 -11.11 9.84
C SER A 216 -4.59 -10.45 8.83
N VAL A 217 -3.40 -10.06 9.28
CA VAL A 217 -2.38 -9.44 8.42
C VAL A 217 -1.80 -10.45 7.43
N ILE A 218 -1.51 -11.68 7.88
CA ILE A 218 -0.89 -12.69 7.01
C ILE A 218 -1.81 -13.10 5.87
N PHE A 219 -3.11 -13.26 6.09
CA PHE A 219 -4.04 -13.62 5.02
C PHE A 219 -4.07 -12.56 3.90
N VAL A 220 -4.08 -11.28 4.25
CA VAL A 220 -4.02 -10.20 3.26
C VAL A 220 -2.66 -10.16 2.55
N LYS A 221 -1.56 -10.37 3.28
CA LYS A 221 -0.22 -10.34 2.71
C LYS A 221 0.10 -11.56 1.87
N LEU A 222 -0.41 -12.72 2.23
CA LEU A 222 -0.20 -13.95 1.45
C LEU A 222 -0.70 -13.78 0.02
N TYR A 223 -1.95 -13.35 -0.20
CA TYR A 223 -2.42 -13.24 -1.58
C TYR A 223 -1.71 -12.13 -2.37
N THR A 224 -1.34 -11.01 -1.72
CA THR A 224 -0.64 -9.91 -2.42
C THR A 224 0.81 -10.23 -2.78
N LEU A 225 1.50 -11.08 -2.00
CA LEU A 225 2.85 -11.53 -2.29
C LEU A 225 2.88 -12.75 -3.22
N PHE A 226 1.79 -13.53 -3.21
CA PHE A 226 1.73 -14.80 -3.94
C PHE A 226 1.78 -14.61 -5.45
N ASP A 227 1.20 -13.53 -5.98
CA ASP A 227 1.23 -13.18 -7.41
C ASP A 227 2.69 -13.09 -7.90
N VAL A 228 3.54 -12.34 -7.18
CA VAL A 228 4.96 -12.20 -7.50
C VAL A 228 5.72 -13.51 -7.27
N THR A 229 5.37 -14.27 -6.23
CA THR A 229 5.98 -15.56 -5.94
C THR A 229 5.72 -16.56 -7.08
N LEU A 230 4.45 -16.72 -7.46
CA LEU A 230 4.09 -17.64 -8.55
C LEU A 230 4.65 -17.19 -9.90
N LEU A 231 4.67 -15.87 -10.13
CA LEU A 231 5.27 -15.30 -11.33
C LEU A 231 6.78 -15.59 -11.40
N SER A 232 7.49 -15.54 -10.28
CA SER A 232 8.93 -15.88 -10.23
C SER A 232 9.22 -17.36 -10.41
N ILE A 233 8.24 -18.25 -10.13
CA ILE A 233 8.38 -19.70 -10.27
C ILE A 233 8.01 -20.16 -11.69
N PHE A 234 6.91 -19.63 -12.24
CA PHE A 234 6.33 -20.11 -13.51
C PHE A 234 6.68 -19.24 -14.72
N SER A 235 7.36 -18.11 -14.52
CA SER A 235 7.77 -17.20 -15.58
C SER A 235 9.21 -16.76 -15.38
N ASP A 236 9.63 -15.67 -16.01
CA ASP A 236 10.97 -15.11 -15.90
C ASP A 236 11.03 -13.89 -14.97
N THR A 237 12.26 -13.49 -14.62
CA THR A 237 12.49 -12.32 -13.76
C THR A 237 12.05 -11.00 -14.42
N LYS A 238 12.04 -10.92 -15.77
CA LYS A 238 11.54 -9.73 -16.48
C LYS A 238 10.04 -9.56 -16.26
N ALA A 239 9.27 -10.65 -16.30
CA ALA A 239 7.85 -10.63 -16.03
C ALA A 239 7.54 -10.12 -14.60
N VAL A 240 8.36 -10.50 -13.62
CA VAL A 240 8.26 -9.97 -12.26
C VAL A 240 8.48 -8.46 -12.23
N ALA A 241 9.48 -7.94 -12.98
CA ALA A 241 9.72 -6.49 -13.07
C ALA A 241 8.55 -5.76 -13.72
N TYR A 242 8.04 -6.29 -14.82
CA TYR A 242 6.89 -5.72 -15.56
C TYR A 242 5.66 -5.62 -14.66
N TYR A 243 5.29 -6.71 -14.02
CA TYR A 243 4.15 -6.74 -13.08
C TYR A 243 4.36 -5.80 -11.90
N SER A 244 5.50 -5.91 -11.20
CA SER A 244 5.76 -5.16 -9.98
C SER A 244 5.81 -3.65 -10.20
N ASN A 245 6.32 -3.18 -11.34
CA ASN A 245 6.38 -1.76 -11.65
C ASN A 245 4.99 -1.21 -12.01
N CYS A 246 4.17 -1.96 -12.73
CA CYS A 246 2.78 -1.60 -13.02
C CYS A 246 1.94 -1.58 -11.73
N ASP A 247 2.07 -2.58 -10.86
CA ASP A 247 1.37 -2.64 -9.56
C ASP A 247 1.73 -1.43 -8.68
N LYS A 248 3.00 -0.99 -8.67
CA LYS A 248 3.41 0.23 -7.95
C LYS A 248 2.66 1.47 -8.43
N ILE A 249 2.51 1.68 -9.75
CA ILE A 249 1.78 2.83 -10.31
C ILE A 249 0.34 2.83 -9.80
N VAL A 250 -0.34 1.70 -9.90
CA VAL A 250 -1.74 1.55 -9.49
C VAL A 250 -1.90 1.79 -7.99
N ARG A 251 -1.04 1.20 -7.15
CA ARG A 251 -1.09 1.39 -5.69
C ARG A 251 -0.85 2.82 -5.26
N ILE A 252 -0.03 3.58 -5.98
CA ILE A 252 0.18 5.01 -5.75
C ILE A 252 -1.14 5.76 -5.91
N ILE A 253 -1.84 5.53 -7.02
CA ILE A 253 -3.13 6.18 -7.30
C ILE A 253 -4.15 5.83 -6.21
N ILE A 254 -4.24 4.57 -5.84
CA ILE A 254 -5.17 4.11 -4.80
C ILE A 254 -4.85 4.76 -3.44
N THR A 255 -3.58 4.86 -3.06
CA THR A 255 -3.19 5.44 -1.76
C THR A 255 -3.60 6.91 -1.65
N LEU A 256 -3.47 7.69 -2.73
CA LEU A 256 -3.91 9.08 -2.76
C LEU A 256 -5.41 9.23 -2.47
N VAL A 257 -6.20 8.34 -3.04
CA VAL A 257 -7.66 8.42 -2.93
C VAL A 257 -8.17 7.78 -1.63
N THR A 258 -7.55 6.69 -1.17
CA THR A 258 -7.93 6.05 0.10
C THR A 258 -7.56 6.87 1.33
N ALA A 259 -6.68 7.88 1.21
CA ALA A 259 -6.44 8.86 2.27
C ALA A 259 -7.73 9.57 2.71
N VAL A 260 -8.69 9.75 1.80
CA VAL A 260 -10.04 10.26 2.11
C VAL A 260 -10.79 9.30 3.06
N GLY A 261 -10.59 8.00 2.92
CA GLY A 261 -11.20 6.97 3.77
C GLY A 261 -10.78 7.04 5.24
N GLY A 262 -9.57 7.53 5.53
CA GLY A 262 -9.09 7.69 6.91
C GLY A 262 -9.93 8.66 7.77
N ILE A 263 -10.62 9.60 7.14
CA ILE A 263 -11.54 10.55 7.81
C ILE A 263 -12.90 9.91 8.08
N LEU A 264 -13.27 8.93 7.27
CA LEU A 264 -14.58 8.29 7.28
C LEU A 264 -14.77 7.38 8.50
N LEU A 265 -13.78 6.56 8.82
CA LEU A 265 -13.86 5.53 9.87
C LEU A 265 -14.22 6.08 11.25
N PRO A 266 -13.63 7.18 11.76
CA PRO A 266 -14.02 7.79 13.04
C PRO A 266 -15.47 8.30 13.02
N ARG A 267 -15.92 8.91 11.91
CA ARG A 267 -17.31 9.43 11.77
C ARG A 267 -18.33 8.31 11.78
N LEU A 268 -18.12 7.26 10.98
CA LEU A 268 -18.99 6.09 10.99
C LEU A 268 -19.09 5.45 12.37
N SER A 269 -17.96 5.37 13.09
CA SER A 269 -17.94 4.85 14.46
C SER A 269 -18.78 5.70 15.41
N GLN A 270 -18.73 7.04 15.30
CA GLN A 270 -19.52 7.95 16.12
C GLN A 270 -21.02 7.80 15.81
N TYR A 271 -21.44 7.82 14.54
CA TYR A 271 -22.84 7.65 14.13
C TYR A 271 -23.39 6.27 14.54
N LYS A 272 -22.58 5.21 14.43
CA LYS A 272 -22.96 3.87 14.92
C LYS A 272 -23.23 3.87 16.42
N ILE A 273 -22.36 4.48 17.23
CA ILE A 273 -22.53 4.57 18.70
C ILE A 273 -23.79 5.38 19.04
N ALA A 274 -24.08 6.43 18.27
CA ALA A 274 -25.28 7.25 18.43
C ALA A 274 -26.56 6.59 17.90
N GLY A 275 -26.50 5.39 17.29
CA GLY A 275 -27.64 4.70 16.70
C GLY A 275 -28.17 5.33 15.41
N GLN A 276 -27.42 6.23 14.78
CA GLN A 276 -27.81 7.02 13.60
C GLN A 276 -27.45 6.27 12.30
N LEU A 277 -28.16 5.18 11.98
CA LEU A 277 -27.89 4.37 10.79
C LEU A 277 -28.14 5.11 9.48
N ASP A 278 -29.12 6.01 9.44
CA ASP A 278 -29.41 6.80 8.25
C ASP A 278 -28.25 7.75 7.90
N GLU A 279 -27.62 8.34 8.91
CA GLU A 279 -26.42 9.17 8.72
C GLU A 279 -25.23 8.32 8.24
N CYS A 280 -25.07 7.09 8.76
CA CYS A 280 -24.07 6.15 8.23
C CYS A 280 -24.32 5.87 6.75
N THR A 281 -25.56 5.56 6.38
CA THR A 281 -25.96 5.28 4.99
C THR A 281 -25.70 6.47 4.09
N PHE A 282 -26.11 7.67 4.50
CA PHE A 282 -25.86 8.90 3.76
C PHE A 282 -24.38 9.14 3.50
N VAL A 283 -23.55 9.03 4.53
CA VAL A 283 -22.11 9.28 4.42
C VAL A 283 -21.43 8.23 3.54
N VAL A 284 -21.77 6.94 3.67
CA VAL A 284 -21.18 5.88 2.84
C VAL A 284 -21.57 6.03 1.38
N ASN A 285 -22.85 6.32 1.08
CA ASN A 285 -23.30 6.57 -0.29
C ASN A 285 -22.57 7.76 -0.89
N ARG A 286 -22.35 8.81 -0.11
CA ARG A 286 -21.63 10.01 -0.57
C ARG A 286 -20.17 9.75 -0.86
N VAL A 287 -19.51 8.95 -0.01
CA VAL A 287 -18.13 8.54 -0.27
C VAL A 287 -18.05 7.61 -1.49
N ALA A 288 -19.01 6.69 -1.67
CA ALA A 288 -19.08 5.85 -2.87
C ALA A 288 -19.22 6.69 -4.17
N GLU A 289 -20.06 7.76 -4.13
CA GLU A 289 -20.16 8.71 -5.24
C GLU A 289 -18.83 9.43 -5.52
N ILE A 290 -18.14 9.91 -4.47
CA ILE A 290 -16.82 10.57 -4.60
C ILE A 290 -15.78 9.60 -5.18
N LEU A 291 -15.74 8.35 -4.71
CA LEU A 291 -14.83 7.33 -5.23
C LEU A 291 -15.12 7.03 -6.71
N LEU A 292 -16.40 6.86 -7.07
CA LEU A 292 -16.78 6.65 -8.46
C LEU A 292 -16.31 7.82 -9.34
N TYR A 293 -16.55 9.03 -8.87
CA TYR A 293 -16.18 10.26 -9.56
C TYR A 293 -14.67 10.39 -9.80
N LEU A 294 -13.86 10.01 -8.81
CA LEU A 294 -12.40 10.08 -8.92
C LEU A 294 -11.82 8.89 -9.69
N PHE A 295 -12.27 7.69 -9.39
CA PHE A 295 -11.67 6.49 -9.98
C PHE A 295 -12.06 6.30 -11.44
N LEU A 296 -13.29 6.63 -11.83
CA LEU A 296 -13.75 6.40 -13.20
C LEU A 296 -12.86 7.11 -14.22
N PRO A 297 -12.62 8.42 -14.13
CA PRO A 297 -11.73 9.09 -15.08
C PRO A 297 -10.26 8.67 -14.92
N ILE A 298 -9.76 8.49 -13.68
CA ILE A 298 -8.34 8.14 -13.46
C ILE A 298 -8.04 6.74 -14.02
N GLY A 299 -8.89 5.75 -13.76
CA GLY A 299 -8.67 4.38 -14.25
C GLY A 299 -8.75 4.30 -15.77
N ILE A 300 -9.69 5.01 -16.39
CA ILE A 300 -9.82 5.05 -17.85
C ILE A 300 -8.66 5.84 -18.48
N ALA A 301 -8.27 6.96 -17.91
CA ALA A 301 -7.09 7.71 -18.38
C ALA A 301 -5.83 6.84 -18.33
N LEU A 302 -5.61 6.12 -17.21
CA LEU A 302 -4.47 5.22 -17.08
C LEU A 302 -4.54 4.05 -18.08
N PHE A 303 -5.74 3.55 -18.40
CA PHE A 303 -5.93 2.52 -19.42
C PHE A 303 -5.54 3.00 -20.82
N ILE A 304 -5.98 4.19 -21.20
CA ILE A 304 -5.70 4.78 -22.54
C ILE A 304 -4.24 5.18 -22.64
N LEU A 305 -3.72 5.90 -21.65
CA LEU A 305 -2.36 6.45 -21.63
C LEU A 305 -1.31 5.44 -21.11
N SER A 306 -1.62 4.13 -21.07
CA SER A 306 -0.68 3.13 -20.56
C SER A 306 0.64 3.12 -21.31
N ASP A 307 0.62 3.35 -22.64
CA ASP A 307 1.78 3.37 -23.50
C ASP A 307 2.68 4.54 -23.12
N ASP A 308 2.13 5.76 -23.07
CA ASP A 308 2.86 6.96 -22.68
C ASP A 308 3.41 6.88 -21.26
N VAL A 309 2.60 6.37 -20.33
CA VAL A 309 3.02 6.22 -18.91
C VAL A 309 4.19 5.27 -18.79
N ILE A 310 4.15 4.11 -19.44
CA ILE A 310 5.24 3.11 -19.38
C ILE A 310 6.49 3.66 -20.07
N LEU A 311 6.35 4.19 -21.29
CA LEU A 311 7.50 4.67 -22.06
C LEU A 311 8.12 5.90 -21.40
N PHE A 312 7.30 6.81 -20.85
CA PHE A 312 7.80 7.98 -20.12
C PHE A 312 8.48 7.60 -18.79
N LEU A 313 7.91 6.68 -18.00
CA LEU A 313 8.50 6.35 -16.69
C LEU A 313 9.69 5.38 -16.82
N TYR A 314 9.54 4.32 -17.60
CA TYR A 314 10.44 3.18 -17.59
C TYR A 314 11.24 2.98 -18.89
N GLY A 315 10.81 3.62 -19.98
CA GLY A 315 11.47 3.52 -21.29
C GLY A 315 11.11 2.27 -22.09
N ASN A 316 11.63 2.17 -23.32
CA ASN A 316 11.24 1.16 -24.31
C ASN A 316 11.47 -0.29 -23.87
N GLN A 317 12.43 -0.56 -22.99
CA GLN A 317 12.67 -1.91 -22.46
C GLN A 317 11.52 -2.48 -21.61
N TYR A 318 10.51 -1.64 -21.27
CA TYR A 318 9.30 -2.01 -20.54
C TYR A 318 8.04 -2.05 -21.40
N GLU A 319 8.15 -1.97 -22.74
CA GLU A 319 7.01 -2.01 -23.67
C GLU A 319 6.08 -3.22 -23.41
N SER A 320 6.64 -4.40 -23.10
CA SER A 320 5.87 -5.60 -22.76
C SER A 320 4.99 -5.45 -21.50
N SER A 321 5.18 -4.41 -20.69
CA SER A 321 4.37 -4.14 -19.50
C SER A 321 3.14 -3.25 -19.77
N ILE A 322 2.99 -2.72 -20.99
CA ILE A 322 1.88 -1.86 -21.37
C ILE A 322 0.53 -2.55 -21.17
N ILE A 323 0.39 -3.78 -21.71
CA ILE A 323 -0.82 -4.57 -21.54
C ILE A 323 -1.08 -4.88 -20.06
N THR A 324 -0.02 -5.17 -19.31
CA THR A 324 -0.10 -5.39 -17.86
C THR A 324 -0.66 -4.17 -17.14
N LEU A 325 -0.20 -2.96 -17.47
CA LEU A 325 -0.71 -1.73 -16.89
C LEU A 325 -2.16 -1.45 -17.28
N ARG A 326 -2.55 -1.71 -18.54
CA ARG A 326 -3.94 -1.62 -18.99
C ARG A 326 -4.85 -2.52 -18.17
N ILE A 327 -4.47 -3.79 -17.94
CA ILE A 327 -5.25 -4.70 -17.10
C ILE A 327 -5.31 -4.19 -15.66
N LEU A 328 -4.15 -3.84 -15.07
CA LEU A 328 -4.08 -3.39 -13.69
C LEU A 328 -4.76 -2.03 -13.44
N SER A 329 -4.98 -1.20 -14.45
CA SER A 329 -5.74 0.04 -14.29
C SER A 329 -7.17 -0.21 -13.78
N LEU A 330 -7.75 -1.36 -14.11
CA LEU A 330 -9.07 -1.78 -13.60
C LEU A 330 -9.05 -2.12 -12.11
N LEU A 331 -7.88 -2.43 -11.55
CA LEU A 331 -7.70 -2.71 -10.12
C LEU A 331 -8.01 -1.49 -9.24
N ILE A 332 -7.90 -0.27 -9.80
CA ILE A 332 -8.23 0.97 -9.10
C ILE A 332 -9.66 0.95 -8.58
N TYR A 333 -10.61 0.49 -9.40
CA TYR A 333 -12.03 0.39 -9.02
C TYR A 333 -12.23 -0.65 -7.93
N ALA A 334 -11.69 -1.85 -8.14
CA ALA A 334 -11.86 -2.96 -7.23
C ALA A 334 -11.27 -2.63 -5.84
N LEU A 335 -10.02 -2.20 -5.76
CA LEU A 335 -9.37 -1.84 -4.48
C LEU A 335 -10.01 -0.66 -3.77
N GLY A 336 -10.49 0.34 -4.52
CA GLY A 336 -11.15 1.50 -3.94
C GLY A 336 -12.47 1.15 -3.26
N PHE A 337 -13.32 0.39 -3.94
CA PHE A 337 -14.60 -0.03 -3.39
C PHE A 337 -14.48 -1.14 -2.35
N SER A 338 -13.53 -2.09 -2.50
CA SER A 338 -13.28 -3.10 -1.46
C SER A 338 -12.79 -2.46 -0.15
N ASN A 339 -11.98 -1.40 -0.23
CA ASN A 339 -11.59 -0.63 0.95
C ASN A 339 -12.80 0.04 1.63
N LEU A 340 -13.68 0.69 0.86
CA LEU A 340 -14.88 1.33 1.40
C LEU A 340 -15.79 0.30 2.07
N PHE A 341 -16.20 -0.75 1.37
CA PHE A 341 -17.16 -1.71 1.90
C PHE A 341 -16.54 -2.62 2.96
N GLY A 342 -15.31 -3.11 2.74
CA GLY A 342 -14.60 -3.99 3.66
C GLY A 342 -14.06 -3.25 4.87
N THR A 343 -13.09 -2.36 4.66
CA THR A 343 -12.35 -1.74 5.77
C THR A 343 -13.18 -0.66 6.47
N GLN A 344 -13.90 0.20 5.73
CA GLN A 344 -14.62 1.30 6.37
C GLN A 344 -15.98 0.86 6.94
N VAL A 345 -16.76 0.03 6.23
CA VAL A 345 -18.08 -0.39 6.69
C VAL A 345 -17.97 -1.64 7.57
N LEU A 346 -17.51 -2.79 7.05
CA LEU A 346 -17.57 -4.05 7.80
C LEU A 346 -16.79 -3.99 9.12
N LEU A 347 -15.57 -3.41 9.15
CA LEU A 347 -14.81 -3.29 10.41
C LEU A 347 -15.51 -2.35 11.39
N THR A 348 -16.05 -1.21 10.93
CA THR A 348 -16.79 -0.29 11.81
C THR A 348 -17.98 -0.98 12.46
N PHE A 349 -18.68 -1.84 11.74
CA PHE A 349 -19.84 -2.56 12.26
C PHE A 349 -19.51 -3.88 12.99
N GLY A 350 -18.23 -4.19 13.22
CA GLY A 350 -17.80 -5.38 13.96
C GLY A 350 -18.01 -6.67 13.16
N LYS A 351 -17.89 -6.60 11.85
CA LYS A 351 -18.07 -7.71 10.91
C LYS A 351 -16.74 -8.21 10.34
N GLU A 352 -15.70 -8.19 11.16
CA GLU A 352 -14.35 -8.64 10.77
C GLU A 352 -14.32 -10.08 10.26
N LYS A 353 -15.18 -10.95 10.82
CA LYS A 353 -15.30 -12.34 10.37
C LYS A 353 -15.76 -12.45 8.92
N GLN A 354 -16.74 -11.63 8.51
CA GLN A 354 -17.21 -11.58 7.13
C GLN A 354 -16.11 -11.09 6.17
N LEU A 355 -15.40 -10.03 6.55
CA LEU A 355 -14.26 -9.54 5.77
C LEU A 355 -13.19 -10.62 5.62
N MET A 356 -12.81 -11.28 6.72
CA MET A 356 -11.85 -12.39 6.70
C MET A 356 -12.30 -13.52 5.78
N LEU A 357 -13.57 -13.92 5.81
CA LEU A 357 -14.11 -14.97 4.92
C LEU A 357 -14.06 -14.55 3.46
N CYS A 358 -14.42 -13.30 3.13
CA CYS A 358 -14.32 -12.78 1.76
C CYS A 358 -12.88 -12.84 1.25
N THR A 359 -11.92 -12.36 2.04
CA THR A 359 -10.50 -12.34 1.65
C THR A 359 -9.92 -13.75 1.56
N LEU A 360 -10.28 -14.66 2.45
CA LEU A 360 -9.81 -16.04 2.44
C LEU A 360 -10.33 -16.81 1.22
N PHE A 361 -11.63 -16.70 0.92
CA PHE A 361 -12.22 -17.32 -0.27
C PHE A 361 -11.56 -16.79 -1.55
N SER A 362 -11.39 -15.48 -1.65
CA SER A 362 -10.74 -14.84 -2.79
C SER A 362 -9.27 -15.24 -2.92
N SER A 363 -8.55 -15.45 -1.81
CA SER A 363 -7.16 -15.93 -1.82
C SER A 363 -7.02 -17.34 -2.40
N ILE A 364 -7.96 -18.24 -2.08
CA ILE A 364 -7.96 -19.61 -2.65
C ILE A 364 -8.17 -19.54 -4.15
N ILE A 365 -9.11 -18.71 -4.60
CA ILE A 365 -9.35 -18.51 -6.05
C ILE A 365 -8.13 -17.89 -6.73
N SER A 366 -7.47 -16.91 -6.07
CA SER A 366 -6.24 -16.29 -6.59
C SER A 366 -5.15 -17.33 -6.89
N ILE A 367 -4.90 -18.23 -5.92
CA ILE A 367 -3.91 -19.28 -6.09
C ILE A 367 -4.27 -20.16 -7.28
N GLY A 368 -5.52 -20.65 -7.36
CA GLY A 368 -5.98 -21.51 -8.44
C GLY A 368 -5.87 -20.85 -9.83
N LEU A 369 -6.32 -19.58 -9.94
CA LEU A 369 -6.22 -18.85 -11.20
C LEU A 369 -4.77 -18.56 -11.61
N ASN A 370 -3.92 -18.15 -10.66
CA ASN A 370 -2.51 -17.89 -10.95
C ASN A 370 -1.76 -19.14 -11.42
N LEU A 371 -2.02 -20.31 -10.83
CA LEU A 371 -1.43 -21.58 -11.26
C LEU A 371 -1.80 -21.93 -12.71
N PHE A 372 -2.96 -21.48 -13.18
CA PHE A 372 -3.43 -21.71 -14.52
C PHE A 372 -3.03 -20.59 -15.50
N LEU A 373 -3.21 -19.32 -15.12
CA LEU A 373 -3.05 -18.17 -16.02
C LEU A 373 -1.61 -17.68 -16.16
N ILE A 374 -0.78 -17.80 -15.14
CA ILE A 374 0.63 -17.37 -15.23
C ILE A 374 1.42 -18.19 -16.25
N PRO A 375 1.33 -19.53 -16.29
CA PRO A 375 1.99 -20.31 -17.34
C PRO A 375 1.55 -19.96 -18.76
N LEU A 376 0.30 -19.48 -18.95
CA LEU A 376 -0.25 -19.14 -20.26
C LEU A 376 0.05 -17.70 -20.68
N TRP A 377 -0.06 -16.73 -19.77
CA TRP A 377 -0.02 -15.29 -20.07
C TRP A 377 1.02 -14.52 -19.27
N SER A 378 1.87 -15.20 -18.51
CA SER A 378 2.96 -14.61 -17.72
C SER A 378 2.44 -13.44 -16.82
N GLN A 379 3.07 -12.26 -16.86
CA GLN A 379 2.67 -11.08 -16.08
C GLN A 379 1.23 -10.62 -16.33
N ASN A 380 0.71 -10.81 -17.53
CA ASN A 380 -0.68 -10.45 -17.86
C ASN A 380 -1.67 -11.39 -17.18
N GLY A 381 -1.31 -12.68 -17.00
CA GLY A 381 -2.08 -13.65 -16.23
C GLY A 381 -2.18 -13.28 -14.76
N ALA A 382 -1.06 -12.88 -14.14
CA ALA A 382 -1.04 -12.37 -12.78
C ALA A 382 -1.88 -11.10 -12.63
N ALA A 383 -1.77 -10.16 -13.58
CA ALA A 383 -2.55 -8.91 -13.59
C ALA A 383 -4.05 -9.17 -13.68
N PHE A 384 -4.46 -10.07 -14.59
CA PHE A 384 -5.87 -10.46 -14.73
C PHE A 384 -6.40 -11.12 -13.45
N THR A 385 -5.63 -12.04 -12.86
CA THR A 385 -5.99 -12.70 -11.59
C THR A 385 -6.20 -11.67 -10.48
N SER A 386 -5.28 -10.71 -10.32
CA SER A 386 -5.38 -9.67 -9.30
C SER A 386 -6.65 -8.84 -9.46
N VAL A 387 -6.98 -8.40 -10.69
CA VAL A 387 -8.21 -7.64 -10.99
C VAL A 387 -9.47 -8.47 -10.71
N PHE A 388 -9.49 -9.71 -11.15
CA PHE A 388 -10.63 -10.59 -10.96
C PHE A 388 -10.88 -10.89 -9.48
N VAL A 389 -9.83 -11.23 -8.74
CA VAL A 389 -9.91 -11.57 -7.32
C VAL A 389 -10.32 -10.37 -6.47
N GLU A 390 -9.75 -9.19 -6.71
CA GLU A 390 -10.16 -7.97 -6.00
C GLU A 390 -11.59 -7.54 -6.36
N SER A 391 -12.04 -7.80 -7.58
CA SER A 391 -13.43 -7.59 -7.96
C SER A 391 -14.36 -8.52 -7.19
N LEU A 392 -13.98 -9.79 -6.98
CA LEU A 392 -14.72 -10.72 -6.12
C LEU A 392 -14.75 -10.25 -4.66
N VAL A 393 -13.61 -9.80 -4.11
CA VAL A 393 -13.58 -9.19 -2.75
C VAL A 393 -14.56 -8.03 -2.66
N THR A 394 -14.56 -7.16 -3.67
CA THR A 394 -15.46 -6.01 -3.73
C THR A 394 -16.94 -6.42 -3.74
N ILE A 395 -17.31 -7.38 -4.59
CA ILE A 395 -18.68 -7.89 -4.68
C ILE A 395 -19.12 -8.54 -3.35
N CYS A 396 -18.26 -9.38 -2.77
CA CYS A 396 -18.55 -10.05 -1.51
C CYS A 396 -18.68 -9.05 -0.35
N THR A 397 -17.76 -8.08 -0.24
CA THR A 397 -17.81 -7.05 0.82
C THR A 397 -18.98 -6.10 0.63
N PHE A 398 -19.32 -5.73 -0.62
CA PHE A 398 -20.52 -4.96 -0.93
C PHE A 398 -21.80 -5.70 -0.48
N TYR A 399 -21.91 -6.99 -0.79
CA TYR A 399 -23.07 -7.80 -0.38
C TYR A 399 -23.26 -7.78 1.14
N PHE A 400 -22.22 -7.98 1.93
CA PHE A 400 -22.32 -7.94 3.38
C PHE A 400 -22.51 -6.53 3.92
N ALA A 401 -21.91 -5.51 3.32
CA ALA A 401 -22.09 -4.11 3.71
C ALA A 401 -23.54 -3.65 3.45
N ASN A 402 -24.11 -4.03 2.30
CA ASN A 402 -25.48 -3.66 1.92
C ASN A 402 -26.54 -4.29 2.82
N LYS A 403 -26.23 -5.42 3.50
CA LYS A 403 -27.11 -5.99 4.55
C LYS A 403 -27.14 -5.17 5.84
N ILE A 404 -26.16 -4.30 6.07
CA ILE A 404 -26.04 -3.48 7.28
C ILE A 404 -26.60 -2.09 7.02
N ILE A 405 -26.25 -1.51 5.88
CA ILE A 405 -26.63 -0.17 5.44
C ILE A 405 -27.08 -0.25 3.98
N HIS A 406 -28.21 0.37 3.64
CA HIS A 406 -28.71 0.37 2.26
C HIS A 406 -27.85 1.27 1.37
N ILE A 407 -26.95 0.64 0.61
CA ILE A 407 -26.04 1.35 -0.29
C ILE A 407 -26.75 1.61 -1.61
N THR A 408 -27.03 2.88 -1.90
CA THR A 408 -27.70 3.32 -3.13
C THR A 408 -26.88 4.42 -3.78
N ILE A 409 -26.49 4.22 -5.04
CA ILE A 409 -25.81 5.25 -5.83
C ILE A 409 -26.83 5.83 -6.81
N ASN A 410 -26.90 7.16 -6.86
CA ASN A 410 -27.87 7.83 -7.73
C ASN A 410 -27.49 7.62 -9.20
N TYR A 411 -28.36 6.97 -9.98
CA TYR A 411 -28.15 6.69 -11.40
C TYR A 411 -27.88 7.96 -12.23
N LYS A 412 -28.52 9.10 -11.89
CA LYS A 412 -28.27 10.40 -12.55
C LYS A 412 -26.83 10.87 -12.31
N PHE A 413 -26.27 10.55 -11.14
CA PHE A 413 -24.87 10.85 -10.83
C PHE A 413 -23.93 9.97 -11.66
N ILE A 414 -24.23 8.67 -11.77
CA ILE A 414 -23.47 7.74 -12.60
C ILE A 414 -23.44 8.21 -14.06
N CYS A 415 -24.60 8.57 -14.64
CA CYS A 415 -24.68 9.08 -16.00
C CYS A 415 -23.83 10.34 -16.20
N LYS A 416 -23.83 11.27 -15.23
CA LYS A 416 -22.97 12.47 -15.30
C LYS A 416 -21.49 12.13 -15.27
N CYS A 417 -21.07 11.22 -14.40
CA CYS A 417 -19.68 10.75 -14.33
C CYS A 417 -19.27 10.09 -15.66
N LEU A 418 -20.13 9.27 -16.26
CA LEU A 418 -19.89 8.66 -17.56
C LEU A 418 -19.77 9.70 -18.67
N CYS A 419 -20.68 10.66 -18.74
CA CYS A 419 -20.60 11.75 -19.75
C CYS A 419 -19.33 12.57 -19.60
N SER A 420 -18.94 12.97 -18.38
CA SER A 420 -17.71 13.73 -18.16
C SER A 420 -16.45 12.91 -18.53
N THR A 421 -16.49 11.60 -18.25
CA THR A 421 -15.39 10.71 -18.62
C THR A 421 -15.31 10.50 -20.13
N LEU A 422 -16.43 10.39 -20.84
CA LEU A 422 -16.46 10.30 -22.31
C LEU A 422 -15.87 11.57 -22.94
N LEU A 423 -16.20 12.76 -22.42
CA LEU A 423 -15.59 14.00 -22.88
C LEU A 423 -14.07 14.03 -22.64
N MET A 424 -13.64 13.54 -21.47
CA MET A 424 -12.21 13.40 -21.15
C MET A 424 -11.51 12.45 -22.12
N ILE A 425 -12.11 11.28 -22.43
CA ILE A 425 -11.58 10.32 -23.40
C ILE A 425 -11.37 10.99 -24.75
N PHE A 426 -12.38 11.71 -25.24
CA PHE A 426 -12.29 12.43 -26.51
C PHE A 426 -11.10 13.40 -26.54
N VAL A 427 -10.91 14.16 -25.46
CA VAL A 427 -9.79 15.09 -25.34
C VAL A 427 -8.45 14.38 -25.27
N ILE A 428 -8.34 13.28 -24.51
CA ILE A 428 -7.11 12.48 -24.43
C ILE A 428 -6.72 11.96 -25.81
N ILE A 429 -7.66 11.36 -26.55
CA ILE A 429 -7.39 10.83 -27.90
C ILE A 429 -7.00 11.97 -28.87
N LEU A 430 -7.63 13.14 -28.74
CA LEU A 430 -7.26 14.30 -29.56
C LEU A 430 -5.85 14.80 -29.27
N VAL A 431 -5.47 14.87 -27.99
CA VAL A 431 -4.12 15.27 -27.56
C VAL A 431 -3.08 14.26 -28.02
N ASP A 432 -3.35 12.97 -27.85
CA ASP A 432 -2.48 11.87 -28.28
C ASP A 432 -2.26 11.89 -29.80
N TYR A 433 -3.32 12.20 -30.58
CA TYR A 433 -3.22 12.33 -32.02
C TYR A 433 -2.41 13.55 -32.49
N LEU A 434 -2.39 14.65 -31.70
CA LEU A 434 -1.75 15.91 -32.07
C LEU A 434 -0.30 16.03 -31.55
N ILE A 435 0.11 15.22 -30.60
CA ILE A 435 1.36 15.38 -29.85
C ILE A 435 2.10 14.05 -29.77
N ASP A 436 3.24 13.96 -30.43
CA ASP A 436 4.11 12.77 -30.42
C ASP A 436 4.99 12.66 -29.15
N ASP A 437 5.09 13.75 -28.35
CA ASP A 437 5.92 13.76 -27.14
C ASP A 437 5.15 13.21 -25.94
N TYR A 438 5.62 12.09 -25.39
CA TYR A 438 4.99 11.38 -24.24
C TYR A 438 4.79 12.28 -23.02
N PHE A 439 5.74 13.16 -22.70
CA PHE A 439 5.64 14.04 -21.53
C PHE A 439 4.55 15.10 -21.72
N LEU A 440 4.56 15.77 -22.89
CA LEU A 440 3.55 16.79 -23.22
C LEU A 440 2.17 16.18 -23.34
N CYS A 441 2.04 14.98 -23.93
CA CYS A 441 0.78 14.25 -24.01
C CYS A 441 0.24 13.94 -22.61
N LEU A 442 1.03 13.38 -21.71
CA LEU A 442 0.65 13.09 -20.33
C LEU A 442 0.26 14.36 -19.55
N LEU A 443 1.06 15.42 -19.68
CA LEU A 443 0.83 16.68 -18.97
C LEU A 443 -0.48 17.35 -19.43
N LEU A 444 -0.68 17.46 -20.73
CA LEU A 444 -1.89 18.08 -21.29
C LEU A 444 -3.13 17.22 -21.05
N SER A 445 -3.04 15.90 -21.21
CA SER A 445 -4.11 14.97 -20.90
C SER A 445 -4.51 15.02 -19.44
N ALA A 446 -3.55 15.11 -18.51
CA ALA A 446 -3.82 15.27 -17.08
C ALA A 446 -4.44 16.65 -16.75
N CYS A 447 -3.89 17.73 -17.30
CA CYS A 447 -4.36 19.10 -17.03
C CYS A 447 -5.74 19.36 -17.65
N VAL A 448 -5.90 19.09 -18.94
CA VAL A 448 -7.13 19.39 -19.68
C VAL A 448 -8.21 18.35 -19.36
N GLY A 449 -7.88 17.07 -19.44
CA GLY A 449 -8.80 15.98 -19.11
C GLY A 449 -9.26 16.03 -17.65
N GLY A 450 -8.33 16.27 -16.72
CA GLY A 450 -8.63 16.48 -15.30
C GLY A 450 -9.50 17.71 -15.06
N SER A 451 -9.20 18.83 -15.71
CA SER A 451 -10.01 20.06 -15.59
C SER A 451 -11.42 19.89 -16.12
N ILE A 452 -11.61 19.20 -17.22
CA ILE A 452 -12.93 18.89 -17.79
C ILE A 452 -13.71 18.00 -16.84
N SER A 453 -13.09 16.94 -16.34
CA SER A 453 -13.71 16.04 -15.37
C SER A 453 -14.12 16.79 -14.09
N VAL A 454 -13.27 17.67 -13.57
CA VAL A 454 -13.51 18.47 -12.36
C VAL A 454 -14.53 19.56 -12.60
N SER A 455 -14.44 20.35 -13.67
CA SER A 455 -15.31 21.51 -13.92
C SER A 455 -16.76 21.12 -14.15
N TYR A 456 -17.02 20.02 -14.86
CA TYR A 456 -18.38 19.54 -15.11
C TYR A 456 -19.12 19.10 -13.84
N THR A 457 -18.39 18.79 -12.78
CA THR A 457 -18.92 18.29 -11.51
C THR A 457 -18.75 19.27 -10.35
N HIS A 458 -17.86 20.29 -10.49
CA HIS A 458 -17.55 21.25 -9.42
C HIS A 458 -18.74 22.09 -8.96
N LEU A 459 -19.73 22.32 -9.81
CA LEU A 459 -20.96 23.03 -9.44
C LEU A 459 -21.74 22.39 -8.28
N ARG A 460 -21.46 21.15 -7.91
CA ARG A 460 -22.12 20.47 -6.77
C ARG A 460 -21.18 19.90 -5.72
N ALA A 461 -19.91 19.62 -6.03
CA ALA A 461 -18.96 19.07 -5.05
C ALA A 461 -18.62 20.09 -3.95
N HIS A 462 -18.66 21.39 -4.26
CA HIS A 462 -18.45 22.47 -3.30
C HIS A 462 -19.51 22.50 -2.19
N GLU A 463 -20.77 22.16 -2.50
CA GLU A 463 -21.82 21.99 -1.50
C GLU A 463 -21.57 20.77 -0.61
N THR A 464 -21.00 19.71 -1.18
CA THR A 464 -20.84 18.40 -0.53
C THR A 464 -19.69 18.37 0.49
N LEU A 465 -18.51 18.90 0.13
CA LEU A 465 -17.38 19.02 1.05
C LEU A 465 -17.68 19.99 2.19
N ARG A 466 -18.42 21.06 1.93
CA ARG A 466 -18.87 22.01 2.96
C ARG A 466 -19.78 21.36 3.98
N HIS A 467 -20.69 20.48 3.58
CA HIS A 467 -21.54 19.71 4.48
C HIS A 467 -20.80 18.60 5.26
N LEU A 468 -19.73 18.03 4.70
CA LEU A 468 -18.87 17.05 5.38
C LEU A 468 -17.89 17.67 6.40
N VAL A 469 -17.50 18.93 6.20
CA VAL A 469 -16.51 19.63 7.05
C VAL A 469 -17.16 20.55 8.08
N CYS A 470 -18.36 21.09 7.81
CA CYS A 470 -19.00 22.13 8.63
C CYS A 470 -20.21 21.65 9.46
N ARG A 471 -20.53 20.38 9.51
CA ARG A 471 -21.39 19.75 10.51
C ARG A 471 -20.56 18.75 11.30
#